data_05e7b1e313d25f43d7b39a834d12551e
#
_entry.id   05e7b1e313d25f43d7b39a834d12551e
#
_cell.length_a   1.000
_cell.length_b   1.000
_cell.length_c   1.000
_cell.angle_alpha   90.00
_cell.angle_beta   90.00
_cell.angle_gamma   90.00
#
_symmetry.space_group_name_H-M   'P 1'
#
loop_
_entity.id
_entity.type
_entity.pdbx_description
1 polymer ?
#
loop_
_entity_poly.entity_id
_entity_poly.type
_entity_poly.pdbx_seq_one_letter_code
_entity_poly.pdbx_strand_id
1 'polypeptide(L)'
;QRGRKALPWLLYLYSLILFGMHFIRIFDNSFWGDEGYTIQLAQMNFVKMCITTAKDVHPPLYYFFTQILYHLLGSHGYTYHLSAVLPYGVILILACTVIRKWFGLIPAAVVVTFSSMTSAALRYNVEARMYSLAALCVLIAYLAFYQIYETNRLTDWLIFGFSSLCAAYSHYYALISVAFFYLMLLPLWNKGAEYRKRIVQLYGGTVLGYIVWLYVLLRTFKRSVSDWWLLVIASFSDCFDFLWGNRWLSIIAACILVIGACYLLGFLKFQNSHFSFQIHRPLSLSNEARLFLAGLVSILGTIGVGLILSHLLRPFMIPRYMFPLTAVAYLMLGLALSKFRRSKPLTVVLLAIVLVTQAPEYSFLIQREKTLDNGTTKCSDILSQTSDAILYTDDSSWSFSFAADEHFPSIPYVCTDDFLSNIDTSHNEIVLLLRHELTAEESAGLSALGYSGQEYFEGPAFFEGYGGKFWGDPYYTETFHLYVCQRTPEAAK
;
A
#
# COMPACT_ATOMS: atom_id res chain seq x y z
N GLN A 1 -18.45 -35.03 14.36
CA GLN A 1 -18.31 -33.89 15.30
C GLN A 1 -16.84 -33.45 15.50
N ARG A 2 -15.82 -34.35 15.50
CA ARG A 2 -14.40 -33.99 15.63
C ARG A 2 -13.90 -33.12 14.48
N GLY A 3 -14.30 -33.38 13.24
CA GLY A 3 -13.86 -32.57 12.08
C GLY A 3 -14.39 -31.13 12.08
N ARG A 4 -15.56 -30.85 12.65
CA ARG A 4 -16.11 -29.49 12.75
C ARG A 4 -15.38 -28.60 13.75
N LYS A 5 -14.75 -29.20 14.78
CA LYS A 5 -13.95 -28.47 15.79
C LYS A 5 -12.52 -28.15 15.31
N ALA A 6 -11.98 -28.95 14.39
CA ALA A 6 -10.63 -28.78 13.85
C ALA A 6 -10.53 -27.65 12.80
N LEU A 7 -11.60 -27.38 12.06
CA LEU A 7 -11.61 -26.46 10.93
C LEU A 7 -11.21 -24.99 11.28
N PRO A 8 -11.60 -24.43 12.43
CA PRO A 8 -11.12 -23.11 12.83
C PRO A 8 -9.61 -23.05 13.08
N TRP A 9 -9.05 -24.10 13.68
CA TRP A 9 -7.60 -24.16 13.96
C TRP A 9 -6.76 -24.25 12.68
N LEU A 10 -7.27 -24.95 11.66
CA LEU A 10 -6.64 -24.98 10.35
C LEU A 10 -6.59 -23.59 9.70
N LEU A 11 -7.62 -22.77 9.87
CA LEU A 11 -7.62 -21.41 9.37
C LEU A 11 -6.56 -20.54 10.09
N TYR A 12 -6.42 -20.68 11.42
CA TYR A 12 -5.39 -19.97 12.17
C TYR A 12 -3.99 -20.39 11.73
N LEU A 13 -3.74 -21.69 11.61
CA LEU A 13 -2.43 -22.20 11.15
C LEU A 13 -2.12 -21.72 9.72
N TYR A 14 -3.09 -21.81 8.82
CA TYR A 14 -2.97 -21.30 7.46
C TYR A 14 -2.66 -19.81 7.42
N SER A 15 -3.39 -19.04 8.21
CA SER A 15 -3.16 -17.59 8.34
C SER A 15 -1.77 -17.27 8.90
N LEU A 16 -1.27 -18.05 9.87
CA LEU A 16 0.06 -17.89 10.44
C LEU A 16 1.16 -18.21 9.41
N ILE A 17 0.98 -19.24 8.60
CA ILE A 17 1.93 -19.58 7.52
C ILE A 17 2.00 -18.42 6.52
N LEU A 18 0.85 -17.90 6.06
CA LEU A 18 0.81 -16.79 5.13
C LEU A 18 1.40 -15.50 5.73
N PHE A 19 1.13 -15.24 7.00
CA PHE A 19 1.76 -14.13 7.72
C PHE A 19 3.30 -14.31 7.76
N GLY A 20 3.77 -15.50 8.08
CA GLY A 20 5.19 -15.82 8.11
C GLY A 20 5.90 -15.58 6.78
N MET A 21 5.23 -15.85 5.64
CA MET A 21 5.77 -15.56 4.31
C MET A 21 6.05 -14.07 4.08
N HIS A 22 5.25 -13.18 4.64
CA HIS A 22 5.51 -11.73 4.59
C HIS A 22 6.51 -11.31 5.66
N PHE A 23 6.41 -11.89 6.86
CA PHE A 23 7.26 -11.52 7.99
C PHE A 23 8.74 -11.78 7.73
N ILE A 24 9.10 -12.87 7.04
CA ILE A 24 10.50 -13.15 6.71
C ILE A 24 11.12 -12.10 5.77
N ARG A 25 10.32 -11.36 5.04
CA ARG A 25 10.76 -10.33 4.09
C ARG A 25 11.04 -8.97 4.75
N ILE A 26 10.73 -8.79 6.04
CA ILE A 26 11.03 -7.53 6.74
C ILE A 26 12.53 -7.29 6.93
N PHE A 27 13.35 -8.31 6.74
CA PHE A 27 14.81 -8.25 6.89
C PHE A 27 15.53 -7.85 5.60
N ASP A 28 14.79 -7.52 4.54
CA ASP A 28 15.30 -6.88 3.34
C ASP A 28 15.65 -5.41 3.63
N ASN A 29 16.82 -4.94 3.18
CA ASN A 29 17.29 -3.58 3.37
C ASN A 29 17.28 -2.78 2.06
N SER A 30 16.76 -3.33 0.98
CA SER A 30 16.61 -2.62 -0.28
C SER A 30 15.33 -1.78 -0.27
N PHE A 31 15.45 -0.49 0.01
CA PHE A 31 14.34 0.46 0.01
C PHE A 31 14.32 1.26 -1.28
N TRP A 32 13.13 1.55 -1.79
CA TRP A 32 12.99 2.48 -2.90
C TRP A 32 12.62 3.89 -2.42
N GLY A 33 12.66 4.88 -3.33
CA GLY A 33 12.55 6.29 -2.98
C GLY A 33 11.39 6.66 -2.06
N ASP A 34 10.18 6.13 -2.31
CA ASP A 34 9.03 6.39 -1.43
C ASP A 34 9.19 5.80 -0.02
N GLU A 35 9.85 4.64 0.13
CA GLU A 35 10.14 4.04 1.43
C GLU A 35 11.21 4.83 2.17
N GLY A 36 12.27 5.24 1.45
CA GLY A 36 13.30 6.12 2.00
C GLY A 36 12.72 7.45 2.50
N TYR A 37 11.75 8.03 1.77
CA TYR A 37 11.01 9.19 2.25
C TYR A 37 10.27 8.90 3.58
N THR A 38 9.66 7.73 3.70
CA THR A 38 9.03 7.28 4.96
C THR A 38 10.04 7.23 6.11
N ILE A 39 11.23 6.69 5.85
CA ILE A 39 12.31 6.57 6.82
C ILE A 39 12.76 7.93 7.32
N GLN A 40 13.01 8.88 6.42
CA GLN A 40 13.38 10.25 6.78
C GLN A 40 12.31 10.91 7.65
N LEU A 41 11.03 10.75 7.30
CA LEU A 41 9.93 11.30 8.10
C LEU A 41 9.86 10.69 9.50
N ALA A 42 10.11 9.37 9.61
CA ALA A 42 10.12 8.68 10.90
C ALA A 42 11.25 9.14 11.83
N GLN A 43 12.37 9.58 11.27
CA GLN A 43 13.53 10.09 12.02
C GLN A 43 13.39 11.56 12.44
N MET A 44 12.41 12.30 11.87
CA MET A 44 12.15 13.69 12.25
C MET A 44 11.45 13.77 13.61
N ASN A 45 11.51 14.94 14.27
CA ASN A 45 10.59 15.19 15.37
C ASN A 45 9.14 15.33 14.83
N PHE A 46 8.17 15.02 15.69
CA PHE A 46 6.75 14.97 15.32
C PHE A 46 6.24 16.24 14.62
N VAL A 47 6.61 17.43 15.13
CA VAL A 47 6.15 18.70 14.55
C VAL A 47 6.74 18.90 13.15
N LYS A 48 8.04 18.66 12.98
CA LYS A 48 8.71 18.76 11.68
C LYS A 48 8.12 17.77 10.67
N MET A 49 7.86 16.53 11.11
CA MET A 49 7.20 15.52 10.29
C MET A 49 5.81 15.99 9.82
N CYS A 50 4.96 16.50 10.72
CA CYS A 50 3.63 17.03 10.35
C CYS A 50 3.72 18.22 9.38
N ILE A 51 4.69 19.15 9.56
CA ILE A 51 4.89 20.29 8.66
C ILE A 51 5.38 19.81 7.29
N THR A 52 6.27 18.81 7.26
CA THR A 52 6.79 18.26 6.00
C THR A 52 5.69 17.54 5.22
N THR A 53 4.91 16.67 5.88
CA THR A 53 3.77 15.99 5.23
C THR A 53 2.67 16.96 4.79
N ALA A 54 2.45 18.08 5.49
CA ALA A 54 1.53 19.13 5.07
C ALA A 54 1.99 19.86 3.79
N LYS A 55 3.26 19.75 3.42
CA LYS A 55 3.80 20.26 2.15
C LYS A 55 3.89 19.19 1.07
N ASP A 56 3.59 17.96 1.41
CA ASP A 56 3.56 16.79 0.52
C ASP A 56 2.11 16.38 0.21
N VAL A 57 1.95 15.24 -0.47
CA VAL A 57 0.68 14.69 -0.93
C VAL A 57 0.13 13.59 -0.02
N HIS A 58 0.74 13.32 1.13
CA HIS A 58 0.36 12.23 2.01
C HIS A 58 -0.01 12.72 3.42
N PRO A 59 -1.09 12.17 4.04
CA PRO A 59 -1.44 12.48 5.43
C PRO A 59 -0.46 11.88 6.45
N PRO A 60 -0.42 12.40 7.71
CA PRO A 60 0.68 12.13 8.64
C PRO A 60 0.56 10.86 9.47
N LEU A 61 -0.61 10.21 9.55
CA LEU A 61 -0.85 9.14 10.55
C LEU A 61 0.09 7.95 10.38
N TYR A 62 0.35 7.55 9.13
CA TYR A 62 1.24 6.43 8.87
C TYR A 62 2.68 6.73 9.32
N TYR A 63 3.16 7.91 9.02
CA TYR A 63 4.52 8.34 9.41
C TYR A 63 4.65 8.47 10.93
N PHE A 64 3.60 8.93 11.61
CA PHE A 64 3.54 8.91 13.07
C PHE A 64 3.59 7.49 13.64
N PHE A 65 2.86 6.55 13.05
CA PHE A 65 2.92 5.14 13.44
C PHE A 65 4.32 4.56 13.23
N THR A 66 4.95 4.83 12.10
CA THR A 66 6.33 4.43 11.81
C THR A 66 7.33 5.07 12.78
N GLN A 67 7.12 6.34 13.15
CA GLN A 67 7.92 7.05 14.15
C GLN A 67 7.85 6.38 15.54
N ILE A 68 6.68 5.90 15.94
CA ILE A 68 6.55 5.13 17.20
C ILE A 68 7.42 3.86 17.13
N LEU A 69 7.37 3.13 16.02
CA LEU A 69 8.20 1.93 15.84
C LEU A 69 9.69 2.27 15.85
N TYR A 70 10.09 3.34 15.18
CA TYR A 70 11.46 3.83 15.18
C TYR A 70 11.96 4.16 16.60
N HIS A 71 11.16 4.84 17.41
CA HIS A 71 11.54 5.15 18.80
C HIS A 71 11.58 3.93 19.72
N LEU A 72 10.81 2.88 19.41
CA LEU A 72 10.79 1.65 20.21
C LEU A 72 11.89 0.66 19.80
N LEU A 73 12.21 0.57 18.52
CA LEU A 73 13.03 -0.49 17.94
C LEU A 73 14.37 0.01 17.36
N GLY A 74 14.54 1.32 17.20
CA GLY A 74 15.71 1.91 16.53
C GLY A 74 15.59 1.98 15.01
N SER A 75 16.68 2.46 14.36
CA SER A 75 16.77 2.61 12.91
C SER A 75 17.30 1.33 12.28
N HIS A 76 16.42 0.37 12.06
CA HIS A 76 16.73 -0.90 11.39
C HIS A 76 15.76 -1.09 10.22
N GLY A 77 16.19 -1.76 9.15
CA GLY A 77 15.34 -2.04 7.99
C GLY A 77 14.01 -2.69 8.39
N TYR A 78 14.05 -3.71 9.23
CA TYR A 78 12.85 -4.39 9.73
C TYR A 78 11.89 -3.46 10.50
N THR A 79 12.38 -2.42 11.15
CA THR A 79 11.53 -1.44 11.88
C THR A 79 10.53 -0.77 10.94
N TYR A 80 11.00 -0.39 9.77
CA TYR A 80 10.19 0.32 8.77
C TYR A 80 9.21 -0.61 8.07
N HIS A 81 9.65 -1.81 7.67
CA HIS A 81 8.75 -2.83 7.09
C HIS A 81 7.68 -3.30 8.08
N LEU A 82 7.97 -3.34 9.39
CA LEU A 82 6.97 -3.66 10.42
C LEU A 82 5.78 -2.69 10.39
N SER A 83 5.97 -1.44 9.97
CA SER A 83 4.87 -0.47 9.84
C SER A 83 3.81 -0.88 8.82
N ALA A 84 4.14 -1.74 7.86
CA ALA A 84 3.20 -2.34 6.91
C ALA A 84 2.75 -3.74 7.34
N VAL A 85 3.67 -4.59 7.81
CA VAL A 85 3.38 -5.99 8.17
C VAL A 85 2.45 -6.10 9.39
N LEU A 86 2.58 -5.22 10.39
CA LEU A 86 1.73 -5.26 11.57
C LEU A 86 0.25 -4.97 11.26
N PRO A 87 -0.12 -3.90 10.53
CA PRO A 87 -1.51 -3.69 10.09
C PRO A 87 -2.07 -4.86 9.27
N TYR A 88 -1.27 -5.43 8.36
CA TYR A 88 -1.66 -6.64 7.63
C TYR A 88 -1.93 -7.82 8.58
N GLY A 89 -1.07 -8.06 9.56
CA GLY A 89 -1.29 -9.09 10.58
C GLY A 89 -2.61 -8.90 11.33
N VAL A 90 -2.98 -7.65 11.66
CA VAL A 90 -4.27 -7.34 12.29
C VAL A 90 -5.45 -7.63 11.34
N ILE A 91 -5.32 -7.38 10.03
CA ILE A 91 -6.36 -7.79 9.04
C ILE A 91 -6.58 -9.31 9.11
N LEU A 92 -5.51 -10.11 9.16
CA LEU A 92 -5.62 -11.57 9.28
C LEU A 92 -6.26 -12.01 10.60
N ILE A 93 -5.92 -11.35 11.72
CA ILE A 93 -6.56 -11.60 13.02
C ILE A 93 -8.06 -11.29 12.93
N LEU A 94 -8.45 -10.15 12.36
CA LEU A 94 -9.87 -9.81 12.16
C LEU A 94 -10.58 -10.82 11.26
N ALA A 95 -9.92 -11.32 10.23
CA ALA A 95 -10.46 -12.35 9.36
C ALA A 95 -10.72 -13.67 10.12
N CYS A 96 -9.75 -14.13 10.90
CA CYS A 96 -9.85 -15.37 11.67
C CYS A 96 -10.80 -15.28 12.87
N THR A 97 -11.05 -14.09 13.40
CA THR A 97 -11.89 -13.86 14.59
C THR A 97 -13.25 -13.26 14.23
N VAL A 98 -13.29 -11.98 13.91
CA VAL A 98 -14.51 -11.18 13.71
C VAL A 98 -15.24 -11.63 12.46
N ILE A 99 -14.58 -11.65 11.30
CA ILE A 99 -15.20 -12.00 10.02
C ILE A 99 -15.69 -13.45 10.06
N ARG A 100 -14.87 -14.37 10.58
CA ARG A 100 -15.28 -15.77 10.73
C ARG A 100 -16.49 -15.91 11.67
N LYS A 101 -16.53 -15.14 12.77
CA LYS A 101 -17.65 -15.20 13.72
C LYS A 101 -18.96 -14.65 13.12
N TRP A 102 -18.88 -13.56 12.36
CA TRP A 102 -20.08 -12.90 11.84
C TRP A 102 -20.58 -13.48 10.52
N PHE A 103 -19.67 -13.84 9.63
CA PHE A 103 -19.98 -14.22 8.25
C PHE A 103 -19.61 -15.68 7.91
N GLY A 104 -18.89 -16.37 8.79
CA GLY A 104 -18.52 -17.76 8.60
C GLY A 104 -17.13 -17.97 8.00
N LEU A 105 -16.81 -19.25 7.77
CA LEU A 105 -15.48 -19.69 7.37
C LEU A 105 -15.09 -19.25 5.94
N ILE A 106 -16.06 -19.28 5.00
CA ILE A 106 -15.77 -18.94 3.59
C ILE A 106 -15.31 -17.51 3.43
N PRO A 107 -16.03 -16.47 3.92
CA PRO A 107 -15.53 -15.10 3.87
C PRO A 107 -14.19 -14.93 4.56
N ALA A 108 -14.00 -15.57 5.72
CA ALA A 108 -12.72 -15.49 6.43
C ALA A 108 -11.56 -16.08 5.62
N ALA A 109 -11.72 -17.26 5.02
CA ALA A 109 -10.69 -17.91 4.22
C ALA A 109 -10.36 -17.11 2.95
N VAL A 110 -11.38 -16.52 2.30
CA VAL A 110 -11.18 -15.64 1.14
C VAL A 110 -10.38 -14.40 1.54
N VAL A 111 -10.77 -13.72 2.64
CA VAL A 111 -10.00 -12.54 3.11
C VAL A 111 -8.58 -12.93 3.44
N VAL A 112 -8.33 -14.00 4.20
CA VAL A 112 -6.98 -14.47 4.55
C VAL A 112 -6.15 -14.72 3.29
N THR A 113 -6.66 -15.49 2.31
CA THR A 113 -5.90 -15.87 1.12
C THR A 113 -5.61 -14.68 0.22
N PHE A 114 -6.63 -13.90 -0.12
CA PHE A 114 -6.48 -12.79 -1.04
C PHE A 114 -5.66 -11.63 -0.44
N SER A 115 -5.85 -11.33 0.86
CA SER A 115 -5.03 -10.33 1.55
C SER A 115 -3.57 -10.75 1.71
N SER A 116 -3.22 -12.00 1.43
CA SER A 116 -1.85 -12.50 1.53
C SER A 116 -1.21 -12.79 0.18
N MET A 117 -1.99 -13.20 -0.83
CA MET A 117 -1.44 -13.83 -2.03
C MET A 117 -1.70 -13.10 -3.34
N THR A 118 -2.53 -12.05 -3.38
CA THR A 118 -2.62 -11.23 -4.60
C THR A 118 -1.30 -10.48 -4.83
N SER A 119 -0.94 -10.20 -6.08
CA SER A 119 0.30 -9.47 -6.42
C SER A 119 0.41 -8.14 -5.66
N ALA A 120 -0.69 -7.42 -5.53
CA ALA A 120 -0.75 -6.21 -4.70
C ALA A 120 -0.45 -6.51 -3.21
N ALA A 121 -1.02 -7.58 -2.64
CA ALA A 121 -0.79 -7.97 -1.26
C ALA A 121 0.65 -8.43 -1.02
N LEU A 122 1.20 -9.23 -1.93
CA LEU A 122 2.59 -9.70 -1.86
C LEU A 122 3.58 -8.55 -1.77
N ARG A 123 3.28 -7.41 -2.38
CA ARG A 123 4.11 -6.23 -2.36
C ARG A 123 3.78 -5.31 -1.18
N TYR A 124 2.58 -4.76 -1.13
CA TYR A 124 2.22 -3.65 -0.23
C TYR A 124 2.04 -4.04 1.24
N ASN A 125 1.97 -5.33 1.57
CA ASN A 125 1.98 -5.77 2.96
C ASN A 125 3.35 -5.69 3.63
N VAL A 126 4.43 -5.54 2.85
CA VAL A 126 5.81 -5.43 3.36
C VAL A 126 6.39 -4.05 3.09
N GLU A 127 6.03 -3.44 1.96
CA GLU A 127 6.50 -2.10 1.57
C GLU A 127 6.24 -1.07 2.69
N ALA A 128 7.27 -0.35 3.12
CA ALA A 128 7.22 0.63 4.20
C ALA A 128 6.41 1.89 3.79
N ARG A 129 5.14 1.67 3.42
CA ARG A 129 4.17 2.67 2.96
C ARG A 129 2.81 2.47 3.64
N MET A 130 1.97 3.49 3.59
CA MET A 130 0.71 3.61 4.32
C MET A 130 -0.39 2.61 3.92
N TYR A 131 -0.19 1.81 2.89
CA TYR A 131 -1.27 1.03 2.24
C TYR A 131 -1.95 0.03 3.17
N SER A 132 -1.17 -0.80 3.88
CA SER A 132 -1.73 -1.81 4.81
C SER A 132 -2.44 -1.18 5.99
N LEU A 133 -1.93 -0.06 6.54
CA LEU A 133 -2.59 0.68 7.62
C LEU A 133 -3.93 1.28 7.13
N ALA A 134 -3.94 1.87 5.95
CA ALA A 134 -5.14 2.42 5.35
C ALA A 134 -6.19 1.31 5.09
N ALA A 135 -5.77 0.15 4.56
CA ALA A 135 -6.65 -1.00 4.34
C ALA A 135 -7.25 -1.54 5.65
N LEU A 136 -6.45 -1.62 6.71
CA LEU A 136 -6.93 -2.00 8.05
C LEU A 136 -7.99 -1.01 8.56
N CYS A 137 -7.72 0.29 8.48
CA CYS A 137 -8.65 1.32 8.96
C CYS A 137 -9.97 1.29 8.17
N VAL A 138 -9.92 1.14 6.84
CA VAL A 138 -11.10 1.02 5.98
C VAL A 138 -11.87 -0.27 6.29
N LEU A 139 -11.19 -1.41 6.52
CA LEU A 139 -11.85 -2.66 6.91
C LEU A 139 -12.56 -2.53 8.26
N ILE A 140 -11.92 -1.90 9.27
CA ILE A 140 -12.56 -1.68 10.58
C ILE A 140 -13.79 -0.79 10.43
N ALA A 141 -13.72 0.29 9.64
CA ALA A 141 -14.87 1.14 9.35
C ALA A 141 -15.99 0.34 8.67
N TYR A 142 -15.66 -0.52 7.72
CA TYR A 142 -16.62 -1.35 7.00
C TYR A 142 -17.31 -2.39 7.92
N LEU A 143 -16.56 -3.00 8.83
CA LEU A 143 -17.12 -3.91 9.84
C LEU A 143 -17.99 -3.18 10.87
N ALA A 144 -17.57 -1.98 11.28
CA ALA A 144 -18.36 -1.13 12.18
C ALA A 144 -19.66 -0.63 11.51
N PHE A 145 -19.60 -0.30 10.21
CA PHE A 145 -20.79 0.01 9.40
C PHE A 145 -21.83 -1.13 9.49
N TYR A 146 -21.41 -2.39 9.35
CA TYR A 146 -22.29 -3.54 9.51
C TYR A 146 -22.91 -3.57 10.92
N GLN A 147 -22.11 -3.37 11.98
CA GLN A 147 -22.59 -3.38 13.35
C GLN A 147 -23.55 -2.24 13.67
N ILE A 148 -23.41 -1.07 13.07
CA ILE A 148 -24.39 0.01 13.20
C ILE A 148 -25.77 -0.43 12.73
N TYR A 149 -25.86 -1.20 11.65
CA TYR A 149 -27.13 -1.76 11.17
C TYR A 149 -27.64 -2.92 12.02
N GLU A 150 -26.76 -3.72 12.63
CA GLU A 150 -27.13 -4.87 13.46
C GLU A 150 -27.54 -4.48 14.88
N THR A 151 -26.75 -3.67 15.54
CA THR A 151 -26.87 -3.44 16.99
C THR A 151 -27.14 -2.00 17.39
N ASN A 152 -26.79 -1.04 16.53
CA ASN A 152 -26.94 0.41 16.79
C ASN A 152 -26.32 0.87 18.14
N ARG A 153 -25.27 0.22 18.64
CA ARG A 153 -24.59 0.63 19.88
C ARG A 153 -23.74 1.87 19.63
N LEU A 154 -23.61 2.71 20.65
CA LEU A 154 -22.75 3.90 20.56
C LEU A 154 -21.30 3.53 20.20
N THR A 155 -20.80 2.41 20.74
CA THR A 155 -19.46 1.90 20.44
C THR A 155 -19.24 1.66 18.96
N ASP A 156 -20.26 1.19 18.22
CA ASP A 156 -20.13 0.91 16.79
C ASP A 156 -19.98 2.20 15.98
N TRP A 157 -20.72 3.26 16.38
CA TRP A 157 -20.60 4.60 15.80
C TRP A 157 -19.25 5.24 16.10
N LEU A 158 -18.73 5.07 17.32
CA LEU A 158 -17.42 5.57 17.72
C LEU A 158 -16.29 4.86 16.98
N ILE A 159 -16.36 3.51 16.87
CA ILE A 159 -15.39 2.73 16.12
C ILE A 159 -15.42 3.13 14.64
N PHE A 160 -16.61 3.27 14.05
CA PHE A 160 -16.76 3.72 12.67
C PHE A 160 -16.14 5.11 12.45
N GLY A 161 -16.47 6.11 13.29
CA GLY A 161 -15.95 7.47 13.18
C GLY A 161 -14.43 7.53 13.36
N PHE A 162 -13.91 6.85 14.39
CA PHE A 162 -12.48 6.84 14.67
C PHE A 162 -11.67 6.13 13.55
N SER A 163 -12.11 4.94 13.11
CA SER A 163 -11.42 4.23 12.03
C SER A 163 -11.50 4.97 10.70
N SER A 164 -12.62 5.68 10.43
CA SER A 164 -12.74 6.55 9.27
C SER A 164 -11.79 7.75 9.32
N LEU A 165 -11.60 8.36 10.48
CA LEU A 165 -10.59 9.41 10.68
C LEU A 165 -9.19 8.86 10.47
N CYS A 166 -8.87 7.69 11.05
CA CYS A 166 -7.59 7.03 10.83
C CYS A 166 -7.35 6.72 9.34
N ALA A 167 -8.36 6.25 8.61
CA ALA A 167 -8.29 6.04 7.17
C ALA A 167 -7.99 7.34 6.42
N ALA A 168 -8.70 8.42 6.75
CA ALA A 168 -8.52 9.74 6.14
C ALA A 168 -7.13 10.34 6.42
N TYR A 169 -6.60 10.13 7.63
CA TYR A 169 -5.26 10.55 8.01
C TYR A 169 -4.14 9.61 7.54
N SER A 170 -4.48 8.45 6.96
CA SER A 170 -3.50 7.53 6.35
C SER A 170 -3.36 7.72 4.86
N HIS A 171 -4.48 7.89 4.10
CA HIS A 171 -4.45 7.97 2.65
C HIS A 171 -5.69 8.68 2.08
N TYR A 172 -5.52 9.59 1.10
CA TYR A 172 -6.65 10.34 0.54
C TYR A 172 -7.68 9.48 -0.19
N TYR A 173 -7.26 8.40 -0.86
CA TYR A 173 -8.21 7.47 -1.46
C TYR A 173 -8.93 6.60 -0.41
N ALA A 174 -8.35 6.40 0.76
CA ALA A 174 -9.06 5.81 1.90
C ALA A 174 -10.13 6.76 2.47
N LEU A 175 -9.86 8.08 2.50
CA LEU A 175 -10.88 9.09 2.82
C LEU A 175 -12.06 9.02 1.84
N ILE A 176 -11.79 8.97 0.53
CA ILE A 176 -12.84 8.83 -0.49
C ILE A 176 -13.64 7.54 -0.26
N SER A 177 -12.94 6.43 0.01
CA SER A 177 -13.55 5.13 0.24
C SER A 177 -14.51 5.13 1.43
N VAL A 178 -14.11 5.68 2.57
CA VAL A 178 -14.99 5.75 3.76
C VAL A 178 -16.13 6.76 3.58
N ALA A 179 -15.94 7.84 2.80
CA ALA A 179 -17.00 8.80 2.52
C ALA A 179 -18.22 8.13 1.87
N PHE A 180 -18.03 7.11 1.03
CA PHE A 180 -19.13 6.33 0.49
C PHE A 180 -19.87 5.50 1.57
N PHE A 181 -19.18 5.03 2.61
CA PHE A 181 -19.86 4.38 3.74
C PHE A 181 -20.72 5.39 4.52
N TYR A 182 -20.27 6.62 4.70
CA TYR A 182 -21.08 7.68 5.29
C TYR A 182 -22.36 7.91 4.47
N LEU A 183 -22.27 8.04 3.15
CA LEU A 183 -23.45 8.16 2.30
C LEU A 183 -24.44 7.01 2.49
N MET A 184 -23.95 5.79 2.68
CA MET A 184 -24.77 4.61 2.91
C MET A 184 -25.38 4.52 4.33
N LEU A 185 -24.98 5.39 5.27
CA LEU A 185 -25.64 5.55 6.57
C LEU A 185 -26.83 6.53 6.53
N LEU A 186 -26.95 7.39 5.51
CA LEU A 186 -28.01 8.38 5.42
C LEU A 186 -29.45 7.80 5.48
N PRO A 187 -29.76 6.61 4.93
CA PRO A 187 -31.09 6.03 5.06
C PRO A 187 -31.51 5.77 6.51
N LEU A 188 -30.57 5.67 7.46
CA LEU A 188 -30.87 5.52 8.89
C LEU A 188 -31.51 6.77 9.48
N TRP A 189 -31.37 7.93 8.81
CA TRP A 189 -32.01 9.19 9.24
C TRP A 189 -33.53 9.04 9.46
N ASN A 190 -34.17 8.21 8.63
CA ASN A 190 -35.61 7.97 8.68
C ASN A 190 -36.02 6.95 9.77
N LYS A 191 -35.05 6.33 10.47
CA LYS A 191 -35.36 5.33 11.53
C LYS A 191 -35.67 5.94 12.89
N GLY A 192 -35.57 7.26 13.07
CA GLY A 192 -35.97 7.90 14.32
C GLY A 192 -34.97 8.94 14.86
N ALA A 193 -35.36 9.59 15.96
CA ALA A 193 -34.61 10.72 16.54
C ALA A 193 -33.22 10.32 17.02
N GLU A 194 -33.05 9.12 17.58
CA GLU A 194 -31.75 8.66 18.06
C GLU A 194 -30.75 8.45 16.91
N TYR A 195 -31.19 7.85 15.80
CA TYR A 195 -30.34 7.72 14.62
C TYR A 195 -29.94 9.07 14.03
N ARG A 196 -30.90 10.03 13.96
CA ARG A 196 -30.57 11.40 13.53
C ARG A 196 -29.52 12.06 14.41
N LYS A 197 -29.67 11.96 15.76
CA LYS A 197 -28.69 12.47 16.71
C LYS A 197 -27.31 11.86 16.47
N ARG A 198 -27.22 10.54 16.33
CA ARG A 198 -25.95 9.82 16.09
C ARG A 198 -25.31 10.17 14.74
N ILE A 199 -26.10 10.31 13.68
CA ILE A 199 -25.62 10.76 12.39
C ILE A 199 -25.03 12.18 12.52
N VAL A 200 -25.76 13.12 13.11
CA VAL A 200 -25.26 14.50 13.33
C VAL A 200 -23.97 14.50 14.14
N GLN A 201 -23.92 13.73 15.24
CA GLN A 201 -22.72 13.61 16.06
C GLN A 201 -21.54 12.99 15.30
N LEU A 202 -21.78 11.94 14.52
CA LEU A 202 -20.76 11.29 13.72
C LEU A 202 -20.19 12.23 12.66
N TYR A 203 -21.05 12.85 11.85
CA TYR A 203 -20.61 13.75 10.78
C TYR A 203 -19.92 14.99 11.35
N GLY A 204 -20.52 15.62 12.35
CA GLY A 204 -19.94 16.77 13.05
C GLY A 204 -18.59 16.45 13.68
N GLY A 205 -18.51 15.33 14.42
CA GLY A 205 -17.27 14.88 15.05
C GLY A 205 -16.18 14.56 14.05
N THR A 206 -16.52 13.92 12.93
CA THR A 206 -15.54 13.60 11.86
C THR A 206 -15.05 14.88 11.18
N VAL A 207 -15.95 15.79 10.83
CA VAL A 207 -15.56 17.09 10.23
C VAL A 207 -14.67 17.87 11.18
N LEU A 208 -15.03 17.98 12.47
CA LEU A 208 -14.20 18.65 13.46
C LEU A 208 -12.85 17.96 13.65
N GLY A 209 -12.83 16.63 13.67
CA GLY A 209 -11.58 15.85 13.78
C GLY A 209 -10.66 15.94 12.56
N TYR A 210 -11.19 16.32 11.39
CA TYR A 210 -10.44 16.40 10.16
C TYR A 210 -10.23 17.85 9.65
N ILE A 211 -10.83 18.85 10.29
CA ILE A 211 -10.93 20.21 9.76
C ILE A 211 -9.56 20.85 9.48
N VAL A 212 -8.58 20.62 10.33
CA VAL A 212 -7.21 21.13 10.16
C VAL A 212 -6.58 20.50 8.92
N TRP A 213 -6.72 19.19 8.76
CA TRP A 213 -6.15 18.48 7.63
C TRP A 213 -6.94 18.68 6.34
N LEU A 214 -8.22 19.00 6.44
CA LEU A 214 -9.03 19.41 5.29
C LEU A 214 -8.47 20.69 4.63
N TYR A 215 -8.03 21.64 5.42
CA TYR A 215 -7.35 22.84 4.90
C TYR A 215 -6.05 22.47 4.17
N VAL A 216 -5.23 21.56 4.75
CA VAL A 216 -4.02 21.06 4.10
C VAL A 216 -4.35 20.35 2.80
N LEU A 217 -5.36 19.46 2.81
CA LEU A 217 -5.83 18.74 1.62
C LEU A 217 -6.21 19.69 0.48
N LEU A 218 -7.02 20.72 0.77
CA LEU A 218 -7.47 21.68 -0.23
C LEU A 218 -6.29 22.47 -0.83
N ARG A 219 -5.31 22.83 0.00
CA ARG A 219 -4.09 23.51 -0.45
C ARG A 219 -3.21 22.59 -1.32
N THR A 220 -3.01 21.35 -0.88
CA THR A 220 -2.23 20.35 -1.60
C THR A 220 -2.88 20.01 -2.93
N PHE A 221 -4.19 19.82 -2.95
CA PHE A 221 -4.96 19.56 -4.17
C PHE A 221 -4.77 20.68 -5.20
N LYS A 222 -4.90 21.96 -4.79
CA LYS A 222 -4.67 23.09 -5.66
C LYS A 222 -3.27 23.09 -6.29
N ARG A 223 -2.23 22.76 -5.52
CA ARG A 223 -0.85 22.65 -6.00
C ARG A 223 -0.68 21.46 -6.95
N SER A 224 -1.21 20.30 -6.61
CA SER A 224 -1.08 19.08 -7.42
C SER A 224 -1.80 19.20 -8.76
N VAL A 225 -2.80 20.05 -8.89
CA VAL A 225 -3.43 20.36 -10.19
C VAL A 225 -2.46 21.10 -11.11
N SER A 226 -1.56 21.94 -10.58
CA SER A 226 -0.59 22.68 -11.40
C SER A 226 0.68 21.87 -11.71
N ASP A 227 1.11 21.03 -10.78
CA ASP A 227 2.39 20.31 -10.89
C ASP A 227 2.28 18.89 -10.33
N TRP A 228 2.09 17.90 -11.21
CA TRP A 228 1.99 16.49 -10.86
C TRP A 228 2.74 15.64 -11.88
N TRP A 229 3.50 14.68 -11.40
CA TRP A 229 4.43 13.87 -12.19
C TRP A 229 3.76 12.84 -13.12
N LEU A 230 2.54 12.39 -12.80
CA LEU A 230 1.87 11.34 -13.57
C LEU A 230 1.40 11.86 -14.93
N LEU A 231 1.75 11.13 -16.00
CA LEU A 231 1.42 11.49 -17.38
C LEU A 231 0.34 10.61 -17.99
N VAL A 232 0.09 9.42 -17.43
CA VAL A 232 -0.82 8.40 -17.97
C VAL A 232 -2.06 8.28 -17.11
N ILE A 233 -3.24 8.30 -17.73
CA ILE A 233 -4.51 8.05 -17.04
C ILE A 233 -4.75 6.56 -16.93
N ALA A 234 -4.97 6.06 -15.71
CA ALA A 234 -5.39 4.69 -15.45
C ALA A 234 -6.77 4.43 -16.05
N SER A 235 -6.99 3.23 -16.57
CA SER A 235 -8.33 2.78 -16.96
C SER A 235 -9.07 2.16 -15.77
N PHE A 236 -10.39 2.03 -15.91
CA PHE A 236 -11.20 1.28 -14.94
C PHE A 236 -10.67 -0.15 -14.73
N SER A 237 -10.28 -0.81 -15.83
CA SER A 237 -9.75 -2.18 -15.74
C SER A 237 -8.42 -2.25 -15.00
N ASP A 238 -7.53 -1.27 -15.15
CA ASP A 238 -6.26 -1.25 -14.41
C ASP A 238 -6.50 -1.21 -12.90
N CYS A 239 -7.43 -0.33 -12.46
CA CYS A 239 -7.80 -0.20 -11.05
C CYS A 239 -8.53 -1.45 -10.52
N PHE A 240 -9.40 -2.05 -11.33
CA PHE A 240 -10.14 -3.24 -10.95
C PHE A 240 -9.24 -4.48 -10.92
N ASP A 241 -8.37 -4.66 -11.92
CA ASP A 241 -7.42 -5.78 -11.99
C ASP A 241 -6.41 -5.75 -10.83
N PHE A 242 -6.03 -4.55 -10.39
CA PHE A 242 -5.17 -4.37 -9.22
C PHE A 242 -5.77 -4.99 -7.94
N LEU A 243 -7.08 -4.91 -7.73
CA LEU A 243 -7.74 -5.49 -6.56
C LEU A 243 -7.62 -7.02 -6.50
N TRP A 244 -7.53 -7.69 -7.64
CA TRP A 244 -7.57 -9.15 -7.72
C TRP A 244 -6.23 -9.80 -8.07
N GLY A 245 -5.24 -9.00 -8.45
CA GLY A 245 -3.89 -9.43 -8.74
C GLY A 245 -3.60 -9.67 -10.23
N ASN A 246 -4.60 -10.04 -11.04
CA ASN A 246 -4.47 -10.15 -12.49
C ASN A 246 -5.85 -10.15 -13.18
N ARG A 247 -5.82 -10.03 -14.53
CA ARG A 247 -7.01 -9.95 -15.38
C ARG A 247 -7.96 -11.15 -15.24
N TRP A 248 -7.43 -12.37 -15.15
CA TRP A 248 -8.25 -13.58 -15.08
C TRP A 248 -8.96 -13.69 -13.73
N LEU A 249 -8.26 -13.43 -12.64
CA LEU A 249 -8.87 -13.37 -11.31
C LEU A 249 -9.92 -12.26 -11.21
N SER A 250 -9.71 -11.14 -11.87
CA SER A 250 -10.69 -10.04 -11.95
C SER A 250 -11.99 -10.47 -12.63
N ILE A 251 -11.89 -11.19 -13.73
CA ILE A 251 -13.07 -11.71 -14.45
C ILE A 251 -13.82 -12.71 -13.56
N ILE A 252 -13.12 -13.65 -12.93
CA ILE A 252 -13.72 -14.63 -12.01
C ILE A 252 -14.39 -13.92 -10.84
N ALA A 253 -13.70 -12.95 -10.22
CA ALA A 253 -14.25 -12.18 -9.11
C ALA A 253 -15.48 -11.39 -9.53
N ALA A 254 -15.44 -10.71 -10.69
CA ALA A 254 -16.60 -9.97 -11.22
C ALA A 254 -17.82 -10.88 -11.42
N CYS A 255 -17.65 -12.07 -12.01
CA CYS A 255 -18.72 -13.04 -12.20
C CYS A 255 -19.32 -13.48 -10.84
N ILE A 256 -18.46 -13.80 -9.85
CA ILE A 256 -18.91 -14.19 -8.52
C ILE A 256 -19.65 -13.04 -7.83
N LEU A 257 -19.12 -11.81 -7.91
CA LEU A 257 -19.72 -10.62 -7.30
C LEU A 257 -21.09 -10.31 -7.92
N VAL A 258 -21.22 -10.36 -9.25
CA VAL A 258 -22.49 -10.09 -9.94
C VAL A 258 -23.55 -11.14 -9.55
N ILE A 259 -23.22 -12.42 -9.62
CA ILE A 259 -24.14 -13.49 -9.25
C ILE A 259 -24.48 -13.39 -7.75
N GLY A 260 -23.47 -13.19 -6.89
CA GLY A 260 -23.66 -13.03 -5.45
C GLY A 260 -24.51 -11.79 -5.10
N ALA A 261 -24.34 -10.68 -5.83
CA ALA A 261 -25.21 -9.51 -5.71
C ALA A 261 -26.69 -9.88 -6.03
N CYS A 262 -26.91 -10.61 -7.12
CA CYS A 262 -28.26 -11.05 -7.48
C CYS A 262 -28.91 -11.92 -6.38
N TYR A 263 -28.13 -12.76 -5.70
CA TYR A 263 -28.62 -13.52 -4.53
C TYR A 263 -28.90 -12.64 -3.31
N LEU A 264 -27.94 -11.79 -2.96
CA LEU A 264 -28.03 -10.92 -1.78
C LEU A 264 -29.16 -9.90 -1.90
N LEU A 265 -29.39 -9.40 -3.11
CA LEU A 265 -30.45 -8.43 -3.41
C LEU A 265 -31.79 -9.10 -3.68
N GLY A 266 -31.86 -10.44 -3.65
CA GLY A 266 -33.11 -11.20 -3.80
C GLY A 266 -33.63 -11.35 -5.23
N PHE A 267 -32.84 -11.00 -6.25
CA PHE A 267 -33.21 -11.19 -7.66
C PHE A 267 -33.11 -12.67 -8.09
N LEU A 268 -32.22 -13.44 -7.48
CA LEU A 268 -32.05 -14.85 -7.72
C LEU A 268 -32.47 -15.63 -6.48
N LYS A 269 -33.39 -16.61 -6.67
CA LYS A 269 -33.73 -17.62 -5.66
C LYS A 269 -33.52 -19.00 -6.25
N PHE A 270 -32.99 -19.91 -5.44
CA PHE A 270 -32.87 -21.30 -5.79
C PHE A 270 -34.01 -22.08 -5.12
N GLN A 271 -34.97 -22.52 -5.91
CA GLN A 271 -36.11 -23.32 -5.44
C GLN A 271 -36.23 -24.64 -6.25
N ASN A 272 -36.44 -25.77 -5.57
CA ASN A 272 -36.70 -27.09 -6.19
C ASN A 272 -35.70 -27.47 -7.32
N SER A 273 -34.41 -27.29 -7.11
CA SER A 273 -33.34 -27.58 -8.10
C SER A 273 -33.31 -26.69 -9.35
N HIS A 274 -34.11 -25.66 -9.44
CA HIS A 274 -34.18 -24.72 -10.54
C HIS A 274 -33.83 -23.29 -10.06
N PHE A 275 -33.17 -22.55 -10.95
CA PHE A 275 -32.99 -21.10 -10.77
C PHE A 275 -34.28 -20.39 -11.16
N SER A 276 -34.85 -19.59 -10.26
CA SER A 276 -35.91 -18.65 -10.60
C SER A 276 -35.39 -17.22 -10.51
N PHE A 277 -35.51 -16.48 -11.58
CA PHE A 277 -35.28 -15.04 -11.60
C PHE A 277 -36.59 -14.34 -11.24
N GLN A 278 -36.61 -13.65 -10.12
CA GLN A 278 -37.80 -12.91 -9.66
C GLN A 278 -37.41 -11.44 -9.53
N ILE A 279 -38.08 -10.56 -10.32
CA ILE A 279 -38.02 -9.11 -10.12
C ILE A 279 -38.92 -8.78 -8.92
N HIS A 280 -38.48 -9.16 -7.73
CA HIS A 280 -39.11 -8.69 -6.52
C HIS A 280 -38.28 -7.53 -5.97
N ARG A 281 -38.91 -6.37 -5.76
CA ARG A 281 -38.30 -5.33 -4.90
C ARG A 281 -38.33 -5.89 -3.48
N PRO A 282 -37.18 -6.21 -2.86
CA PRO A 282 -37.19 -6.62 -1.48
C PRO A 282 -37.74 -5.46 -0.65
N LEU A 283 -38.78 -5.68 0.10
CA LEU A 283 -39.40 -4.69 1.02
C LEU A 283 -38.37 -4.19 2.05
N SER A 284 -37.33 -5.00 2.34
CA SER A 284 -36.18 -4.61 3.19
C SER A 284 -34.94 -5.40 2.79
N LEU A 285 -33.81 -4.71 2.60
CA LEU A 285 -32.50 -5.33 2.40
C LEU A 285 -32.01 -5.93 3.71
N SER A 286 -31.42 -7.14 3.66
CA SER A 286 -30.68 -7.70 4.80
C SER A 286 -29.44 -6.84 5.12
N ASN A 287 -28.93 -6.92 6.34
CA ASN A 287 -27.73 -6.14 6.72
C ASN A 287 -26.50 -6.61 5.96
N GLU A 288 -26.39 -7.90 5.60
CA GLU A 288 -25.35 -8.39 4.69
C GLU A 288 -25.47 -7.78 3.28
N ALA A 289 -26.70 -7.63 2.75
CA ALA A 289 -26.92 -6.99 1.46
C ALA A 289 -26.55 -5.48 1.50
N ARG A 290 -26.87 -4.79 2.60
CA ARG A 290 -26.44 -3.39 2.81
C ARG A 290 -24.93 -3.27 2.89
N LEU A 291 -24.28 -4.19 3.63
CA LEU A 291 -22.82 -4.25 3.70
C LEU A 291 -22.22 -4.45 2.30
N PHE A 292 -22.70 -5.45 1.56
CA PHE A 292 -22.24 -5.71 0.19
C PHE A 292 -22.42 -4.50 -0.72
N LEU A 293 -23.57 -3.84 -0.69
CA LEU A 293 -23.82 -2.62 -1.45
C LEU A 293 -22.91 -1.47 -1.06
N ALA A 294 -22.65 -1.28 0.25
CA ALA A 294 -21.75 -0.25 0.72
C ALA A 294 -20.31 -0.47 0.19
N GLY A 295 -19.82 -1.72 0.20
CA GLY A 295 -18.55 -2.07 -0.38
C GLY A 295 -18.53 -1.84 -1.90
N LEU A 296 -19.57 -2.25 -2.62
CA LEU A 296 -19.68 -2.06 -4.07
C LEU A 296 -19.69 -0.57 -4.45
N VAL A 297 -20.51 0.23 -3.76
CA VAL A 297 -20.59 1.69 -3.96
C VAL A 297 -19.25 2.35 -3.63
N SER A 298 -18.57 1.90 -2.57
CA SER A 298 -17.25 2.43 -2.21
C SER A 298 -16.19 2.11 -3.27
N ILE A 299 -16.12 0.87 -3.76
CA ILE A 299 -15.15 0.48 -4.81
C ILE A 299 -15.41 1.25 -6.10
N LEU A 300 -16.64 1.16 -6.63
CA LEU A 300 -17.01 1.82 -7.88
C LEU A 300 -16.93 3.35 -7.77
N GLY A 301 -17.35 3.89 -6.64
CA GLY A 301 -17.30 5.32 -6.36
C GLY A 301 -15.87 5.85 -6.26
N THR A 302 -14.97 5.12 -5.58
CA THR A 302 -13.56 5.51 -5.47
C THR A 302 -12.86 5.48 -6.82
N ILE A 303 -13.07 4.42 -7.63
CA ILE A 303 -12.57 4.38 -9.00
C ILE A 303 -13.18 5.54 -9.82
N GLY A 304 -14.50 5.70 -9.75
CA GLY A 304 -15.21 6.76 -10.49
C GLY A 304 -14.69 8.16 -10.17
N VAL A 305 -14.56 8.51 -8.89
CA VAL A 305 -14.01 9.81 -8.46
C VAL A 305 -12.58 9.98 -8.96
N GLY A 306 -11.72 8.95 -8.78
CA GLY A 306 -10.34 9.00 -9.24
C GLY A 306 -10.21 9.21 -10.74
N LEU A 307 -11.01 8.49 -11.55
CA LEU A 307 -11.01 8.62 -13.02
C LEU A 307 -11.60 9.95 -13.47
N ILE A 308 -12.71 10.39 -12.87
CA ILE A 308 -13.32 11.69 -13.20
C ILE A 308 -12.33 12.82 -12.95
N LEU A 309 -11.68 12.85 -11.78
CA LEU A 309 -10.67 13.85 -11.47
C LEU A 309 -9.48 13.74 -12.43
N SER A 310 -9.07 12.53 -12.80
CA SER A 310 -7.97 12.32 -13.75
C SER A 310 -8.28 12.83 -15.16
N HIS A 311 -9.52 12.73 -15.61
CA HIS A 311 -9.94 13.22 -16.93
C HIS A 311 -10.25 14.72 -16.95
N LEU A 312 -10.80 15.26 -15.85
CA LEU A 312 -11.19 16.67 -15.80
C LEU A 312 -10.03 17.61 -15.49
N LEU A 313 -9.03 17.15 -14.77
CA LEU A 313 -7.93 17.97 -14.27
C LEU A 313 -6.58 17.51 -14.85
N ARG A 314 -6.05 16.42 -14.34
CA ARG A 314 -4.83 15.74 -14.82
C ARG A 314 -4.77 14.34 -14.20
N PRO A 315 -3.89 13.44 -14.70
CA PRO A 315 -3.82 12.09 -14.17
C PRO A 315 -3.49 12.07 -12.67
N PHE A 316 -4.47 11.69 -11.83
CA PHE A 316 -4.30 11.53 -10.38
C PHE A 316 -4.43 10.08 -9.93
N MET A 317 -5.18 9.24 -10.69
CA MET A 317 -5.48 7.88 -10.31
C MET A 317 -4.35 6.94 -10.71
N ILE A 318 -3.80 6.23 -9.74
CA ILE A 318 -2.87 5.11 -9.93
C ILE A 318 -3.54 3.86 -9.35
N PRO A 319 -3.41 2.67 -9.97
CA PRO A 319 -4.07 1.44 -9.48
C PRO A 319 -3.78 1.12 -8.02
N ARG A 320 -2.57 1.36 -7.52
CA ARG A 320 -2.16 1.13 -6.12
C ARG A 320 -3.00 1.90 -5.10
N TYR A 321 -3.64 3.00 -5.50
CA TYR A 321 -4.54 3.76 -4.62
C TYR A 321 -5.84 3.04 -4.28
N MET A 322 -6.11 1.91 -4.96
CA MET A 322 -7.20 1.00 -4.61
C MET A 322 -6.85 0.05 -3.45
N PHE A 323 -5.60 -0.03 -3.02
CA PHE A 323 -5.18 -0.96 -1.96
C PHE A 323 -5.97 -0.82 -0.66
N PRO A 324 -6.37 0.38 -0.19
CA PRO A 324 -7.21 0.54 1.00
C PRO A 324 -8.55 -0.22 0.94
N LEU A 325 -9.04 -0.54 -0.26
CA LEU A 325 -10.30 -1.26 -0.46
C LEU A 325 -10.13 -2.78 -0.68
N THR A 326 -8.91 -3.30 -0.72
CA THR A 326 -8.65 -4.72 -1.00
C THR A 326 -9.35 -5.65 -0.01
N ALA A 327 -9.19 -5.43 1.30
CA ALA A 327 -9.81 -6.26 2.33
C ALA A 327 -11.36 -6.20 2.28
N VAL A 328 -11.93 -5.04 1.92
CA VAL A 328 -13.38 -4.87 1.67
C VAL A 328 -13.81 -5.71 0.47
N ALA A 329 -13.09 -5.62 -0.66
CA ALA A 329 -13.37 -6.37 -1.87
C ALA A 329 -13.32 -7.88 -1.61
N TYR A 330 -12.34 -8.36 -0.85
CA TYR A 330 -12.20 -9.77 -0.52
C TYR A 330 -13.30 -10.25 0.43
N LEU A 331 -13.74 -9.44 1.40
CA LEU A 331 -14.89 -9.75 2.22
C LEU A 331 -16.18 -9.84 1.38
N MET A 332 -16.39 -8.92 0.46
CA MET A 332 -17.51 -8.95 -0.48
C MET A 332 -17.50 -10.22 -1.34
N LEU A 333 -16.33 -10.59 -1.88
CA LEU A 333 -16.16 -11.82 -2.66
C LEU A 333 -16.53 -13.07 -1.83
N GLY A 334 -16.06 -13.13 -0.59
CA GLY A 334 -16.37 -14.20 0.33
C GLY A 334 -17.86 -14.27 0.69
N LEU A 335 -18.50 -13.12 0.93
CA LEU A 335 -19.96 -13.03 1.16
C LEU A 335 -20.74 -13.51 -0.07
N ALA A 336 -20.40 -13.06 -1.27
CA ALA A 336 -21.02 -13.49 -2.51
C ALA A 336 -20.88 -15.00 -2.69
N LEU A 337 -19.65 -15.52 -2.56
CA LEU A 337 -19.34 -16.93 -2.74
C LEU A 337 -20.08 -17.83 -1.73
N SER A 338 -20.31 -17.35 -0.49
CA SER A 338 -21.04 -18.08 0.54
C SER A 338 -22.51 -18.36 0.18
N LYS A 339 -23.09 -17.62 -0.77
CA LYS A 339 -24.48 -17.77 -1.22
C LYS A 339 -24.67 -18.87 -2.27
N PHE A 340 -23.59 -19.40 -2.83
CA PHE A 340 -23.65 -20.45 -3.84
C PHE A 340 -23.98 -21.83 -3.20
N ARG A 341 -24.77 -22.64 -3.89
CA ARG A 341 -25.13 -24.02 -3.42
C ARG A 341 -23.88 -24.88 -3.17
N ARG A 342 -22.86 -24.76 -4.00
CA ARG A 342 -21.57 -25.47 -3.88
C ARG A 342 -20.45 -24.55 -3.40
N SER A 343 -20.75 -23.66 -2.47
CA SER A 343 -19.80 -22.65 -1.99
C SER A 343 -18.47 -23.23 -1.50
N LYS A 344 -18.49 -24.35 -0.76
CA LYS A 344 -17.25 -24.95 -0.23
C LYS A 344 -16.28 -25.42 -1.31
N PRO A 345 -16.67 -26.32 -2.28
CA PRO A 345 -15.76 -26.74 -3.34
C PRO A 345 -15.34 -25.57 -4.24
N LEU A 346 -16.26 -24.65 -4.56
CA LEU A 346 -15.91 -23.46 -5.33
C LEU A 346 -14.88 -22.58 -4.61
N THR A 347 -15.00 -22.43 -3.29
CA THR A 347 -14.00 -21.72 -2.48
C THR A 347 -12.65 -22.41 -2.56
N VAL A 348 -12.60 -23.72 -2.33
CA VAL A 348 -11.33 -24.47 -2.38
C VAL A 348 -10.65 -24.30 -3.75
N VAL A 349 -11.41 -24.43 -4.84
CA VAL A 349 -10.88 -24.23 -6.20
C VAL A 349 -10.38 -22.81 -6.40
N LEU A 350 -11.14 -21.80 -6.00
CA LEU A 350 -10.74 -20.40 -6.14
C LEU A 350 -9.46 -20.11 -5.35
N LEU A 351 -9.38 -20.55 -4.09
CA LEU A 351 -8.18 -20.33 -3.27
C LEU A 351 -6.97 -21.08 -3.84
N ALA A 352 -7.14 -22.28 -4.37
CA ALA A 352 -6.09 -23.03 -5.03
C ALA A 352 -5.59 -22.29 -6.30
N ILE A 353 -6.49 -21.74 -7.10
CA ILE A 353 -6.15 -20.94 -8.27
C ILE A 353 -5.28 -19.72 -7.85
N VAL A 354 -5.68 -18.99 -6.80
CA VAL A 354 -4.92 -17.85 -6.30
C VAL A 354 -3.53 -18.29 -5.86
N LEU A 355 -3.43 -19.35 -5.03
CA LEU A 355 -2.14 -19.85 -4.54
C LEU A 355 -1.21 -20.27 -5.69
N VAL A 356 -1.72 -21.02 -6.66
CA VAL A 356 -0.92 -21.53 -7.78
C VAL A 356 -0.51 -20.40 -8.73
N THR A 357 -1.41 -19.46 -9.03
CA THR A 357 -1.11 -18.38 -9.98
C THR A 357 -0.21 -17.29 -9.39
N GLN A 358 -0.18 -17.14 -8.07
CA GLN A 358 0.62 -16.11 -7.41
C GLN A 358 1.93 -16.64 -6.78
N ALA A 359 2.11 -17.95 -6.70
CA ALA A 359 3.37 -18.53 -6.18
C ALA A 359 4.63 -18.13 -7.01
N PRO A 360 4.58 -18.08 -8.35
CA PRO A 360 5.71 -17.58 -9.13
C PRO A 360 6.07 -16.13 -8.82
N GLU A 361 5.07 -15.27 -8.63
CA GLU A 361 5.25 -13.87 -8.25
C GLU A 361 5.96 -13.73 -6.89
N TYR A 362 5.53 -14.51 -5.91
CA TYR A 362 6.20 -14.54 -4.60
C TYR A 362 7.67 -14.96 -4.71
N SER A 363 7.95 -16.02 -5.48
CA SER A 363 9.32 -16.49 -5.69
C SER A 363 10.18 -15.45 -6.40
N PHE A 364 9.61 -14.77 -7.40
CA PHE A 364 10.27 -13.70 -8.11
C PHE A 364 10.61 -12.52 -7.18
N LEU A 365 9.66 -12.07 -6.35
CA LEU A 365 9.89 -10.97 -5.40
C LEU A 365 10.99 -11.31 -4.40
N ILE A 366 11.00 -12.50 -3.82
CA ILE A 366 12.06 -12.95 -2.90
C ILE A 366 13.43 -12.94 -3.57
N GLN A 367 13.52 -13.43 -4.81
CA GLN A 367 14.79 -13.46 -5.53
C GLN A 367 15.27 -12.04 -5.85
N ARG A 368 14.35 -11.18 -6.28
CA ARG A 368 14.64 -9.78 -6.60
C ARG A 368 15.11 -9.01 -5.37
N GLU A 369 14.41 -9.11 -4.24
CA GLU A 369 14.79 -8.48 -2.97
C GLU A 369 16.20 -8.89 -2.55
N LYS A 370 16.52 -10.18 -2.60
CA LYS A 370 17.88 -10.67 -2.30
C LYS A 370 18.95 -10.10 -3.23
N THR A 371 18.63 -9.95 -4.52
CA THR A 371 19.58 -9.40 -5.49
C THR A 371 19.85 -7.92 -5.20
N LEU A 372 18.79 -7.15 -4.89
CA LEU A 372 18.90 -5.74 -4.54
C LEU A 372 19.61 -5.52 -3.20
N ASP A 373 19.25 -6.31 -2.19
CA ASP A 373 19.89 -6.28 -0.86
C ASP A 373 21.38 -6.56 -0.95
N ASN A 374 21.79 -7.56 -1.73
CA ASN A 374 23.21 -7.83 -1.97
C ASN A 374 23.93 -6.67 -2.68
N GLY A 375 23.28 -6.02 -3.63
CA GLY A 375 23.83 -4.85 -4.32
C GLY A 375 23.95 -3.65 -3.38
N THR A 376 22.91 -3.37 -2.60
CA THR A 376 22.90 -2.30 -1.58
C THR A 376 23.99 -2.53 -0.54
N THR A 377 24.14 -3.75 -0.03
CA THR A 377 25.19 -4.12 0.94
C THR A 377 26.58 -3.89 0.38
N LYS A 378 26.85 -4.29 -0.89
CA LYS A 378 28.15 -4.02 -1.51
C LYS A 378 28.44 -2.54 -1.66
N CYS A 379 27.48 -1.72 -2.04
CA CYS A 379 27.63 -0.27 -2.08
C CYS A 379 27.97 0.29 -0.68
N SER A 380 27.24 -0.15 0.35
CA SER A 380 27.45 0.23 1.74
C SER A 380 28.84 -0.15 2.23
N ASP A 381 29.31 -1.37 1.95
CA ASP A 381 30.66 -1.85 2.31
C ASP A 381 31.75 -1.01 1.66
N ILE A 382 31.61 -0.63 0.41
CA ILE A 382 32.59 0.23 -0.30
C ILE A 382 32.59 1.62 0.34
N LEU A 383 31.41 2.20 0.55
CA LEU A 383 31.29 3.55 1.13
C LEU A 383 31.77 3.61 2.58
N SER A 384 31.65 2.53 3.35
CA SER A 384 32.17 2.46 4.73
C SER A 384 33.70 2.50 4.80
N GLN A 385 34.38 2.18 3.71
CA GLN A 385 35.84 2.19 3.60
C GLN A 385 36.37 3.56 3.15
N THR A 386 35.51 4.45 2.64
CA THR A 386 35.89 5.79 2.23
C THR A 386 35.94 6.71 3.44
N SER A 387 37.01 7.48 3.57
CA SER A 387 37.19 8.45 4.65
C SER A 387 37.22 9.87 4.06
N ASP A 388 36.40 10.75 4.60
CA ASP A 388 36.35 12.16 4.20
C ASP A 388 35.94 12.38 2.72
N ALA A 389 35.07 11.50 2.20
CA ALA A 389 34.56 11.59 0.83
C ALA A 389 33.24 12.34 0.76
N ILE A 390 33.01 13.00 -0.38
CA ILE A 390 31.68 13.49 -0.78
C ILE A 390 31.11 12.56 -1.84
N LEU A 391 29.84 12.21 -1.70
CA LEU A 391 29.09 11.42 -2.67
C LEU A 391 28.38 12.35 -3.67
N TYR A 392 28.62 12.18 -4.94
CA TYR A 392 27.88 12.81 -6.04
C TYR A 392 26.97 11.77 -6.71
N THR A 393 25.75 12.16 -6.98
CA THR A 393 24.74 11.26 -7.59
C THR A 393 23.84 12.04 -8.54
N ASP A 394 23.41 11.40 -9.60
CA ASP A 394 22.43 11.90 -10.57
C ASP A 394 20.98 11.63 -10.15
N ASP A 395 20.76 10.98 -9.01
CA ASP A 395 19.42 10.68 -8.50
C ASP A 395 19.26 10.97 -7.00
N SER A 396 18.30 11.82 -6.67
CA SER A 396 17.97 12.16 -5.29
C SER A 396 17.24 11.05 -4.53
N SER A 397 16.67 10.07 -5.21
CA SER A 397 15.90 9.00 -4.54
C SER A 397 16.76 8.08 -3.68
N TRP A 398 18.04 7.96 -3.98
CA TRP A 398 19.00 7.13 -3.24
C TRP A 398 19.37 7.63 -1.87
N SER A 399 19.44 8.97 -1.68
CA SER A 399 19.70 9.54 -0.38
C SER A 399 18.70 9.09 0.68
N PHE A 400 17.53 8.68 0.22
CA PHE A 400 16.48 8.14 1.07
C PHE A 400 16.75 6.68 1.46
N SER A 401 17.20 5.86 0.53
CA SER A 401 17.52 4.45 0.79
C SER A 401 18.68 4.30 1.75
N PHE A 402 19.68 5.16 1.64
CA PHE A 402 20.82 5.19 2.56
C PHE A 402 20.47 5.62 3.99
N ALA A 403 19.44 6.44 4.17
CA ALA A 403 19.03 6.85 5.50
C ALA A 403 18.51 5.69 6.37
N ALA A 404 18.21 4.54 5.76
CA ALA A 404 17.72 3.33 6.44
C ALA A 404 18.84 2.40 6.88
N ASP A 405 19.98 2.43 6.21
CA ASP A 405 21.08 1.52 6.49
C ASP A 405 21.92 2.08 7.63
N GLU A 406 21.91 1.40 8.78
CA GLU A 406 22.72 1.74 9.94
C GLU A 406 24.25 1.58 9.70
N HIS A 407 24.62 0.81 8.68
CA HIS A 407 26.00 0.63 8.24
C HIS A 407 26.45 1.72 7.27
N PHE A 408 25.52 2.58 6.83
CA PHE A 408 25.82 3.63 5.91
C PHE A 408 26.46 4.81 6.65
N PRO A 409 27.72 5.15 6.40
CA PRO A 409 28.30 6.32 6.99
C PRO A 409 27.51 7.55 6.55
N SER A 410 27.34 8.54 7.43
CA SER A 410 26.71 9.81 7.06
C SER A 410 27.67 10.60 6.15
N ILE A 411 27.76 10.17 4.89
CA ILE A 411 28.58 10.83 3.88
C ILE A 411 27.77 12.02 3.37
N PRO A 412 28.36 13.22 3.35
CA PRO A 412 27.74 14.36 2.68
C PRO A 412 27.55 14.02 1.21
N TYR A 413 26.37 14.33 0.65
CA TYR A 413 26.09 14.05 -0.75
C TYR A 413 25.57 15.28 -1.49
N VAL A 414 25.85 15.33 -2.79
CA VAL A 414 25.36 16.33 -3.72
C VAL A 414 24.60 15.62 -4.84
N CYS A 415 23.32 15.95 -4.98
CA CYS A 415 22.51 15.46 -6.10
C CYS A 415 22.56 16.47 -7.25
N THR A 416 23.05 16.04 -8.39
CA THR A 416 23.21 16.89 -9.58
C THR A 416 23.36 16.06 -10.84
N ASP A 417 22.72 16.51 -11.93
CA ASP A 417 22.91 15.92 -13.27
C ASP A 417 24.27 16.29 -13.88
N ASP A 418 24.93 17.34 -13.37
CA ASP A 418 26.26 17.79 -13.77
C ASP A 418 27.20 17.81 -12.56
N PHE A 419 27.70 16.62 -12.22
CA PHE A 419 28.61 16.50 -11.10
C PHE A 419 29.96 17.15 -11.36
N LEU A 420 30.47 17.18 -12.60
CA LEU A 420 31.77 17.75 -12.93
C LEU A 420 31.88 19.23 -12.54
N SER A 421 30.82 20.00 -12.81
CA SER A 421 30.77 21.44 -12.45
C SER A 421 30.58 21.66 -10.94
N ASN A 422 30.25 20.64 -10.18
CA ASN A 422 29.94 20.75 -8.75
C ASN A 422 30.98 20.06 -7.85
N ILE A 423 32.02 19.41 -8.42
CA ILE A 423 33.04 18.71 -7.63
C ILE A 423 33.79 19.73 -6.75
N ASP A 424 33.77 19.49 -5.45
CA ASP A 424 34.64 20.18 -4.49
C ASP A 424 36.03 19.55 -4.51
N THR A 425 36.96 20.22 -5.15
CA THR A 425 38.35 19.77 -5.28
C THR A 425 39.16 19.87 -3.98
N SER A 426 38.56 20.29 -2.87
CA SER A 426 39.25 20.30 -1.57
C SER A 426 39.37 18.87 -0.98
N HIS A 427 38.57 17.92 -1.44
CA HIS A 427 38.61 16.54 -1.00
C HIS A 427 39.60 15.69 -1.80
N ASN A 428 40.31 14.81 -1.12
CA ASN A 428 41.25 13.89 -1.77
C ASN A 428 40.53 12.67 -2.38
N GLU A 429 39.34 12.39 -1.93
CA GLU A 429 38.53 11.27 -2.40
C GLU A 429 37.10 11.76 -2.64
N ILE A 430 36.51 11.37 -3.76
CA ILE A 430 35.11 11.58 -4.10
C ILE A 430 34.48 10.26 -4.52
N VAL A 431 33.20 10.10 -4.28
CA VAL A 431 32.42 8.94 -4.69
C VAL A 431 31.37 9.38 -5.69
N LEU A 432 31.27 8.65 -6.80
CA LEU A 432 30.22 8.83 -7.77
C LEU A 432 29.30 7.63 -7.75
N LEU A 433 28.01 7.87 -7.67
CA LEU A 433 26.97 6.85 -7.71
C LEU A 433 25.97 7.24 -8.80
N LEU A 434 26.12 6.66 -9.98
CA LEU A 434 25.48 7.09 -11.23
C LEU A 434 24.61 5.99 -11.81
N ARG A 435 23.56 6.37 -12.54
CA ARG A 435 22.70 5.46 -13.31
C ARG A 435 23.28 5.06 -14.65
N HIS A 436 24.45 5.55 -15.01
CA HIS A 436 25.12 5.28 -16.25
C HIS A 436 26.62 5.07 -16.03
N GLU A 437 27.27 4.38 -16.93
CA GLU A 437 28.73 4.30 -16.98
C GLU A 437 29.31 5.70 -17.24
N LEU A 438 30.46 5.98 -16.64
CA LEU A 438 31.20 7.22 -16.95
C LEU A 438 31.48 7.33 -18.44
N THR A 439 31.01 8.39 -19.04
CA THR A 439 31.30 8.70 -20.44
C THR A 439 32.78 9.08 -20.61
N ALA A 440 33.27 9.02 -21.84
CA ALA A 440 34.65 9.45 -22.14
C ALA A 440 34.89 10.94 -21.79
N GLU A 441 33.87 11.78 -21.92
CA GLU A 441 33.93 13.20 -21.59
C GLU A 441 33.98 13.41 -20.05
N GLU A 442 33.16 12.69 -19.30
CA GLU A 442 33.16 12.73 -17.82
C GLU A 442 34.50 12.21 -17.26
N SER A 443 35.01 11.11 -17.81
CA SER A 443 36.32 10.57 -17.42
C SER A 443 37.46 11.52 -17.71
N ALA A 444 37.43 12.21 -18.86
CA ALA A 444 38.40 13.24 -19.19
C ALA A 444 38.26 14.47 -18.27
N GLY A 445 37.02 14.88 -17.94
CA GLY A 445 36.75 15.97 -17.00
C GLY A 445 37.27 15.67 -15.59
N LEU A 446 37.02 14.44 -15.07
CA LEU A 446 37.60 13.99 -13.79
C LEU A 446 39.13 14.03 -13.80
N SER A 447 39.75 13.55 -14.87
CA SER A 447 41.22 13.59 -15.03
C SER A 447 41.76 15.03 -15.07
N ALA A 448 41.04 15.94 -15.71
CA ALA A 448 41.40 17.37 -15.75
C ALA A 448 41.31 18.05 -14.38
N LEU A 449 40.38 17.58 -13.52
CA LEU A 449 40.24 17.99 -12.11
C LEU A 449 41.28 17.31 -11.20
N GLY A 450 42.08 16.40 -11.73
CA GLY A 450 43.10 15.67 -11.00
C GLY A 450 42.64 14.42 -10.30
N TYR A 451 41.46 13.89 -10.66
CA TYR A 451 40.94 12.63 -10.11
C TYR A 451 41.12 11.49 -11.10
N SER A 452 41.41 10.29 -10.56
CA SER A 452 41.31 9.02 -11.28
C SER A 452 40.28 8.14 -10.58
N GLY A 453 39.27 7.69 -11.34
CA GLY A 453 38.20 6.84 -10.85
C GLY A 453 38.42 5.38 -11.22
N GLN A 454 38.09 4.50 -10.29
CA GLN A 454 37.93 3.07 -10.55
C GLN A 454 36.48 2.69 -10.24
N GLU A 455 35.86 1.94 -11.14
CA GLU A 455 34.57 1.35 -10.87
C GLU A 455 34.72 0.19 -9.88
N TYR A 456 33.97 0.26 -8.80
CA TYR A 456 33.99 -0.75 -7.74
C TYR A 456 32.75 -1.62 -7.75
N PHE A 457 31.65 -1.15 -8.31
CA PHE A 457 30.41 -1.88 -8.35
C PHE A 457 29.59 -1.46 -9.58
N GLU A 458 29.11 -2.45 -10.31
CA GLU A 458 28.10 -2.36 -11.34
C GLU A 458 27.01 -3.38 -11.02
N GLY A 459 25.76 -2.95 -10.95
CA GLY A 459 24.67 -3.86 -10.74
C GLY A 459 23.42 -3.23 -10.13
N PRO A 460 22.38 -4.03 -9.95
CA PRO A 460 21.17 -3.58 -9.31
C PRO A 460 21.42 -3.40 -7.80
N ALA A 461 21.18 -2.22 -7.33
CA ALA A 461 21.07 -1.87 -5.92
C ALA A 461 19.76 -1.09 -5.75
N PHE A 462 19.18 -1.06 -4.60
CA PHE A 462 17.96 -0.34 -4.30
C PHE A 462 16.74 -0.78 -5.13
N PHE A 463 15.59 -0.62 -4.55
CA PHE A 463 14.35 -0.94 -5.20
C PHE A 463 13.79 0.31 -5.91
N GLU A 464 13.75 0.29 -7.23
CA GLU A 464 13.09 1.33 -8.00
C GLU A 464 11.64 0.93 -8.29
N GLY A 465 10.75 1.50 -7.58
CA GLY A 465 9.34 1.70 -7.87
C GLY A 465 8.54 0.62 -8.59
N TYR A 466 7.40 1.03 -9.02
CA TYR A 466 6.46 0.28 -9.83
C TYR A 466 6.68 0.63 -11.28
N GLY A 467 7.25 -0.27 -12.02
CA GLY A 467 7.27 -0.17 -13.47
C GLY A 467 5.92 -0.45 -14.12
N GLY A 468 5.92 -0.83 -15.36
CA GLY A 468 4.77 -1.12 -16.17
C GLY A 468 4.22 0.09 -16.88
N LYS A 469 2.95 0.04 -17.23
CA LYS A 469 2.22 1.05 -18.01
C LYS A 469 2.39 2.48 -17.48
N PHE A 470 2.65 2.65 -16.19
CA PHE A 470 2.74 3.94 -15.52
C PHE A 470 4.17 4.45 -15.38
N TRP A 471 5.18 3.55 -15.44
CA TRP A 471 6.60 3.86 -15.34
C TRP A 471 7.50 3.04 -16.29
N GLY A 472 6.93 2.41 -17.32
CA GLY A 472 7.66 1.55 -18.24
C GLY A 472 7.61 0.09 -17.83
N ASP A 473 8.69 -0.53 -17.40
CA ASP A 473 8.74 -1.95 -17.01
C ASP A 473 8.15 -2.16 -15.60
N PRO A 474 7.23 -3.15 -15.39
CA PRO A 474 6.70 -3.46 -14.06
C PRO A 474 7.76 -3.90 -13.05
N TYR A 475 8.92 -4.32 -13.50
CA TYR A 475 10.00 -4.84 -12.68
C TYR A 475 11.32 -4.13 -12.95
N TYR A 476 11.23 -2.87 -13.33
CA TYR A 476 12.40 -2.06 -13.60
C TYR A 476 13.33 -2.03 -12.39
N THR A 477 14.56 -2.45 -12.61
CA THR A 477 15.69 -2.24 -11.70
C THR A 477 16.74 -1.46 -12.47
N GLU A 478 17.13 -0.32 -11.92
CA GLU A 478 18.24 0.42 -12.50
C GLU A 478 19.56 -0.29 -12.19
N THR A 479 20.47 -0.28 -13.16
CA THR A 479 21.86 -0.63 -12.91
C THR A 479 22.57 0.62 -12.44
N PHE A 480 23.35 0.46 -11.41
CA PHE A 480 24.11 1.53 -10.82
C PHE A 480 25.59 1.27 -10.93
N HIS A 481 26.33 2.35 -11.08
CA HIS A 481 27.76 2.38 -11.24
C HIS A 481 28.34 3.19 -10.09
N LEU A 482 29.11 2.52 -9.23
CA LEU A 482 29.77 3.14 -8.09
C LEU A 482 31.25 3.27 -8.40
N TYR A 483 31.73 4.51 -8.44
CA TYR A 483 33.13 4.84 -8.62
C TYR A 483 33.68 5.48 -7.37
N VAL A 484 34.89 5.06 -6.95
CA VAL A 484 35.68 5.78 -5.96
C VAL A 484 36.82 6.47 -6.73
N CYS A 485 36.85 7.79 -6.69
CA CYS A 485 37.80 8.60 -7.42
C CYS A 485 38.80 9.24 -6.44
N GLN A 486 40.04 8.93 -6.60
CA GLN A 486 41.13 9.48 -5.78
C GLN A 486 41.92 10.58 -6.52
N ARG A 487 42.32 11.56 -5.81
CA ARG A 487 43.14 12.65 -6.35
C ARG A 487 44.56 12.17 -6.64
N THR A 488 45.02 12.41 -7.83
CA THR A 488 46.36 12.03 -8.22
C THR A 488 47.41 12.87 -7.48
N PRO A 489 48.56 12.27 -7.05
CA PRO A 489 49.55 12.95 -6.24
C PRO A 489 50.17 14.17 -6.94
N GLU A 490 50.08 14.25 -8.27
CA GLU A 490 50.59 15.40 -9.07
C GLU A 490 49.65 16.61 -9.03
N ALA A 491 48.35 16.42 -8.81
CA ALA A 491 47.37 17.49 -8.70
C ALA A 491 47.26 18.07 -7.27
N ALA A 492 47.89 17.46 -6.29
CA ALA A 492 47.87 17.85 -4.88
C ALA A 492 49.06 18.81 -4.53
N LYS A 493 49.93 19.14 -5.51
CA LYS A 493 51.00 20.13 -5.39
C LYS A 493 50.62 21.44 -6.08
#